data_9d0b8cb3f1fb718c766a4bddf95459d4
#
_entry.id   9d0b8cb3f1fb718c766a4bddf95459d4
#
_cell.length_a   1.000
_cell.length_b   1.000
_cell.length_c   1.000
_cell.angle_alpha   90.00
_cell.angle_beta   90.00
_cell.angle_gamma   90.00
#
_symmetry.space_group_name_H-M   'P 1'
#
loop_
_entity.id
_entity.type
_entity.pdbx_description
1 polymer ?
#
loop_
_entity_poly.entity_id
_entity_poly.type
_entity_poly.pdbx_seq_one_letter_code
_entity_poly.pdbx_strand_id
1 'polypeptide(L)' 'MKQSIYKDYKELPLFLNARMVADLLGVSQSTAYELMHEKDFPTLQVGSRLGVPRDKFIDWMNGKVSR' A
#
# COMPACT_ATOMS: atom_id res chain seq x y z
N MET A 1 -11.67 15.28 7.15
CA MET A 1 -10.65 14.51 6.50
C MET A 1 -10.34 13.24 7.24
N LYS A 2 -10.20 12.18 6.51
CA LYS A 2 -9.94 10.90 7.13
C LYS A 2 -8.47 10.75 7.50
N GLN A 3 -8.21 10.29 8.68
CA GLN A 3 -6.84 10.08 9.12
C GLN A 3 -6.50 8.62 9.13
N SER A 4 -5.26 8.36 8.79
CA SER A 4 -4.72 7.02 8.89
C SER A 4 -4.51 6.66 10.35
N ILE A 5 -4.56 5.37 10.65
CA ILE A 5 -4.22 4.90 11.98
C ILE A 5 -2.71 5.02 12.23
N TYR A 6 -1.94 5.25 11.18
CA TYR A 6 -0.49 5.41 11.28
C TYR A 6 -0.15 6.89 11.19
N LYS A 7 0.58 7.38 12.14
CA LYS A 7 0.96 8.79 12.19
C LYS A 7 2.19 9.09 11.34
N ASP A 8 3.01 8.09 11.14
CA ASP A 8 4.30 8.27 10.49
C ASP A 8 4.58 7.02 9.67
N TYR A 9 5.20 7.21 8.53
CA TYR A 9 5.57 6.09 7.68
C TYR A 9 6.48 5.11 8.41
N LYS A 10 7.28 5.61 9.35
CA LYS A 10 8.18 4.74 10.11
C LYS A 10 7.45 3.77 11.02
N GLU A 11 6.19 4.07 11.33
CA GLU A 11 5.39 3.19 12.16
C GLU A 11 4.80 2.03 11.38
N LEU A 12 4.88 2.08 10.06
CA LEU A 12 4.34 1.02 9.23
C LEU A 12 5.26 -0.20 9.26
N PRO A 13 4.70 -1.39 9.17
CA PRO A 13 5.52 -2.58 9.00
C PRO A 13 6.32 -2.48 7.72
N LEU A 14 7.41 -3.22 7.65
CA LEU A 14 8.24 -3.22 6.45
C LEU A 14 7.52 -3.81 5.25
N PHE A 15 6.54 -4.66 5.47
CA PHE A 15 5.81 -5.33 4.41
C PHE A 15 4.32 -5.14 4.67
N LEU A 16 3.62 -4.57 3.70
CA LEU A 16 2.22 -4.21 3.85
C LEU A 16 1.34 -5.20 3.09
N ASN A 17 0.25 -5.64 3.72
CA ASN A 17 -0.72 -6.50 3.05
C ASN A 17 -1.86 -5.65 2.48
N ALA A 18 -2.79 -6.31 1.79
CA ALA A 18 -3.89 -5.60 1.12
C ALA A 18 -4.73 -4.80 2.10
N ARG A 19 -4.94 -5.34 3.29
CA ARG A 19 -5.75 -4.65 4.29
C ARG A 19 -5.08 -3.34 4.71
N MET A 20 -3.78 -3.39 4.92
CA MET A 20 -3.04 -2.20 5.30
C MET A 20 -3.03 -1.17 4.18
N VAL A 21 -2.86 -1.63 2.96
CA VAL A 21 -2.91 -0.73 1.80
C VAL A 21 -4.28 -0.06 1.71
N ALA A 22 -5.33 -0.83 1.93
CA ALA A 22 -6.68 -0.27 1.91
C ALA A 22 -6.86 0.81 2.97
N ASP A 23 -6.38 0.54 4.17
CA ASP A 23 -6.49 1.51 5.26
C ASP A 23 -5.72 2.78 4.94
N LEU A 24 -4.53 2.64 4.40
CA LEU A 24 -3.68 3.79 4.10
C LEU A 24 -4.24 4.63 2.98
N LEU A 25 -4.86 4.00 1.99
CA LEU A 25 -5.42 4.72 0.86
C LEU A 25 -6.87 5.15 1.09
N GLY A 26 -7.50 4.62 2.11
CA GLY A 26 -8.89 4.97 2.38
C GLY A 26 -9.85 4.34 1.40
N VAL A 27 -9.54 3.15 0.93
CA VAL A 27 -10.40 2.43 -0.02
C VAL A 27 -10.78 1.08 0.57
N SER A 28 -11.70 0.39 -0.12
CA SER A 28 -12.10 -0.93 0.32
C SER A 28 -10.96 -1.92 0.11
N GLN A 29 -11.04 -3.03 0.83
CA GLN A 29 -10.04 -4.07 0.70
C GLN A 29 -10.04 -4.67 -0.71
N SER A 30 -11.23 -4.79 -1.31
CA SER A 30 -11.34 -5.26 -2.70
C SER A 30 -10.61 -4.35 -3.65
N THR A 31 -10.80 -3.05 -3.49
CA THR A 31 -10.15 -2.08 -4.35
C THR A 31 -8.64 -2.13 -4.20
N ALA A 32 -8.18 -2.25 -2.96
CA ALA A 32 -6.74 -2.36 -2.72
C ALA A 32 -6.17 -3.61 -3.37
N TYR A 33 -6.90 -4.70 -3.28
CA TYR A 33 -6.46 -5.95 -3.86
C TYR A 33 -6.33 -5.84 -5.37
N GLU A 34 -7.30 -5.20 -6.01
CA GLU A 34 -7.25 -4.97 -7.45
C GLU A 34 -6.07 -4.10 -7.82
N LEU A 35 -5.84 -3.05 -7.03
CA LEU A 35 -4.71 -2.16 -7.28
C LEU A 35 -3.39 -2.92 -7.21
N MET A 36 -3.29 -3.83 -6.26
CA MET A 36 -2.05 -4.60 -6.07
C MET A 36 -1.79 -5.58 -7.20
N HIS A 37 -2.75 -5.78 -8.09
CA HIS A 37 -2.56 -6.62 -9.27
C HIS A 37 -2.15 -5.83 -10.50
N GLU A 38 -2.07 -4.52 -10.39
CA GLU A 38 -1.66 -3.69 -11.51
C GLU A 38 -0.16 -3.72 -11.70
N LYS A 39 0.26 -3.58 -12.94
CA LYS A 39 1.68 -3.66 -13.27
C LYS A 39 2.49 -2.57 -12.60
N ASP A 40 1.89 -1.38 -12.49
CA ASP A 40 2.63 -0.24 -11.98
C ASP A 40 2.78 -0.27 -10.47
N PHE A 41 2.02 -1.10 -9.81
CA PHE A 41 2.07 -1.16 -8.36
C PHE A 41 3.17 -2.13 -7.94
N PRO A 42 4.03 -1.74 -7.00
CA PRO A 42 5.20 -2.56 -6.64
C PRO A 42 4.85 -3.74 -5.72
N THR A 43 3.91 -4.56 -6.14
CA THR A 43 3.48 -5.72 -5.37
C THR A 43 4.53 -6.82 -5.43
N LEU A 44 4.72 -7.48 -4.32
CA LEU A 44 5.62 -8.61 -4.22
C LEU A 44 4.83 -9.81 -3.73
N GLN A 45 4.99 -10.93 -4.41
CA GLN A 45 4.32 -12.16 -3.99
C GLN A 45 5.31 -13.08 -3.31
N VAL A 46 4.99 -13.43 -2.07
CA VAL A 46 5.83 -14.33 -1.28
C VAL A 46 4.98 -15.53 -0.94
N GLY A 47 5.25 -16.66 -1.59
CA GLY A 47 4.41 -17.83 -1.46
C GLY A 47 3.01 -17.53 -1.97
N SER A 48 2.01 -17.72 -1.13
CA SER A 48 0.63 -17.43 -1.50
C SER A 48 0.18 -16.06 -1.02
N ARG A 49 1.08 -15.24 -0.50
CA ARG A 49 0.74 -13.94 0.06
C ARG A 49 1.16 -12.83 -0.88
N LEU A 50 0.30 -11.84 -0.98
CA LEU A 50 0.60 -10.62 -1.72
C LEU A 50 0.87 -9.49 -0.73
N GLY A 51 1.82 -8.66 -1.06
CA GLY A 51 2.11 -7.51 -0.23
C GLY A 51 2.99 -6.54 -0.98
N VAL A 52 3.35 -5.45 -0.34
CA VAL A 52 4.22 -4.47 -0.94
C VAL A 52 5.19 -3.98 0.13
N PRO A 53 6.49 -3.88 -0.21
CA PRO A 53 7.44 -3.30 0.74
C PRO A 53 7.04 -1.87 1.06
N ARG A 54 7.15 -1.49 2.32
CA ARG A 54 6.73 -0.17 2.77
C ARG A 54 7.40 0.94 1.94
N ASP A 55 8.69 0.84 1.75
CA ASP A 55 9.41 1.89 1.04
C ASP A 55 8.96 2.02 -0.40
N LYS A 56 8.67 0.89 -1.04
CA LYS A 56 8.19 0.90 -2.41
C LYS A 56 6.79 1.49 -2.50
N PHE A 57 5.96 1.21 -1.52
CA PHE A 57 4.62 1.78 -1.47
C PHE A 57 4.70 3.30 -1.33
N ILE A 58 5.58 3.78 -0.49
CA ILE A 58 5.74 5.21 -0.28
C ILE A 58 6.24 5.87 -1.56
N ASP A 59 7.19 5.26 -2.23
CA ASP A 59 7.70 5.78 -3.51
C ASP A 59 6.59 5.84 -4.55
N TRP A 60 5.80 4.77 -4.62
CA TRP A 60 4.68 4.73 -5.57
C TRP A 60 3.70 5.87 -5.29
N MET A 61 3.38 6.06 -4.02
CA MET A 61 2.42 7.07 -3.63
C MET A 61 2.96 8.46 -3.94
N ASN A 62 4.23 8.71 -3.67
CA ASN A 62 4.84 9.99 -3.96
C ASN A 62 4.86 10.27 -5.46
N GLY A 63 5.10 9.26 -6.25
CA GLY A 63 5.07 9.41 -7.70
C GLY A 63 3.70 9.78 -8.22
N LYS A 64 2.64 9.30 -7.57
CA LYS A 64 1.29 9.63 -7.99
C LYS A 64 0.88 11.03 -7.58
N VAL A 65 1.41 11.49 -6.47
CA VAL A 65 0.99 12.77 -5.89
C VAL A 65 1.80 13.95 -6.41
N SER A 66 3.04 13.74 -6.69
CA SER A 66 3.95 14.84 -7.01
C SER A 66 3.90 15.27 -8.47
N ARG A 67 2.83 14.99 -9.14
CA ARG A 67 2.66 15.33 -10.56
C ARG A 67 2.23 16.77 -10.79
#